data_584884b18a4e8a7f3778b380aca7b345
#
_entry.id   584884b18a4e8a7f3778b380aca7b345
#
_cell.length_a   1.000
_cell.length_b   1.000
_cell.length_c   1.000
_cell.angle_alpha   90.00
_cell.angle_beta   90.00
_cell.angle_gamma   90.00
#
_symmetry.space_group_name_H-M   'P 1'
#
loop_
_entity.id
_entity.type
_entity.pdbx_description
1 polymer ?
#
loop_
_entity_poly.entity_id
_entity_poly.type
_entity_poly.pdbx_seq_one_letter_code
_entity_poly.pdbx_strand_id
1 'polypeptide(L)'
;APLILQVSKGARAYANHTYLVKLVEAAVIECPNIPIALHLDHGPDFETCKSCIDGGFTSVMIDASSKPFAENIEITKKVVEYAHDHGVVVEAELGALAGIEDDVKVSAEESHYTHPEEVQEFVEKTGCDSLAIAIGTSHGAYKFTAAQCTRNEKGELVPPPLRFDILDEVVKRLPGFPIVLHGSSSVPQEFVRMVNEFGGKMPDAVGIPEEQLRKAARSAVCKINIDSDLRLAMTGTIRKFMAEHPDKFDPREY
;
A
#
# COMPACT_ATOMS: atom_id res chain seq x y z
N ALA A 1 -10.94 14.42 4.59
CA ALA A 1 -10.00 14.10 3.49
C ALA A 1 -10.61 13.01 2.62
N PRO A 2 -10.30 12.95 1.32
CA PRO A 2 -10.62 11.79 0.48
C PRO A 2 -9.99 10.51 1.04
N LEU A 3 -10.66 9.38 0.82
CA LEU A 3 -10.23 8.07 1.32
C LEU A 3 -10.29 7.04 0.20
N ILE A 4 -9.25 6.21 0.09
CA ILE A 4 -9.23 5.04 -0.76
C ILE A 4 -9.31 3.81 0.15
N LEU A 5 -10.40 3.05 0.05
CA LEU A 5 -10.55 1.76 0.71
C LEU A 5 -10.03 0.69 -0.23
N GLN A 6 -8.85 0.17 0.06
CA GLN A 6 -8.21 -0.80 -0.81
C GLN A 6 -8.37 -2.22 -0.29
N VAL A 7 -8.52 -3.15 -1.22
CA VAL A 7 -8.78 -4.55 -0.98
C VAL A 7 -7.87 -5.39 -1.86
N SER A 8 -6.99 -6.15 -1.24
CA SER A 8 -6.16 -7.12 -1.95
C SER A 8 -6.95 -8.37 -2.36
N LYS A 9 -6.34 -9.21 -3.20
CA LYS A 9 -6.90 -10.54 -3.54
C LYS A 9 -7.15 -11.38 -2.30
N GLY A 10 -6.21 -11.37 -1.33
CA GLY A 10 -6.34 -12.11 -0.08
C GLY A 10 -7.47 -11.58 0.80
N ALA A 11 -7.61 -10.26 0.93
CA ALA A 11 -8.72 -9.64 1.66
C ALA A 11 -10.09 -9.96 1.03
N ARG A 12 -10.18 -10.00 -0.31
CA ARG A 12 -11.40 -10.43 -1.02
C ARG A 12 -11.73 -11.89 -0.72
N ALA A 13 -10.74 -12.77 -0.67
CA ALA A 13 -10.95 -14.18 -0.32
C ALA A 13 -11.41 -14.35 1.13
N TYR A 14 -10.84 -13.56 2.05
CA TYR A 14 -11.19 -13.60 3.47
C TYR A 14 -12.61 -13.11 3.75
N ALA A 15 -12.97 -11.92 3.26
CA ALA A 15 -14.22 -11.24 3.63
C ALA A 15 -15.35 -11.38 2.59
N ASN A 16 -15.09 -12.00 1.45
CA ASN A 16 -15.97 -12.10 0.28
C ASN A 16 -16.22 -10.76 -0.44
N HIS A 17 -16.14 -10.82 -1.76
CA HIS A 17 -16.29 -9.66 -2.65
C HIS A 17 -17.60 -8.89 -2.42
N THR A 18 -18.74 -9.59 -2.38
CA THR A 18 -20.06 -8.96 -2.25
C THR A 18 -20.20 -8.21 -0.93
N TYR A 19 -19.75 -8.79 0.18
CA TYR A 19 -19.79 -8.12 1.48
C TYR A 19 -18.94 -6.86 1.50
N LEU A 20 -17.72 -6.92 0.93
CA LEU A 20 -16.84 -5.74 0.87
C LEU A 20 -17.45 -4.61 0.08
N VAL A 21 -17.99 -4.90 -1.12
CA VAL A 21 -18.67 -3.88 -1.95
C VAL A 21 -19.85 -3.26 -1.19
N LYS A 22 -20.70 -4.07 -0.55
CA LYS A 22 -21.86 -3.58 0.18
C LYS A 22 -21.49 -2.80 1.46
N LEU A 23 -20.41 -3.18 2.14
CA LEU A 23 -19.90 -2.41 3.29
C LEU A 23 -19.37 -1.04 2.85
N VAL A 24 -18.66 -0.98 1.72
CA VAL A 24 -18.19 0.30 1.18
C VAL A 24 -19.34 1.16 0.68
N GLU A 25 -20.34 0.58 -0.03
CA GLU A 25 -21.56 1.30 -0.41
C GLU A 25 -22.27 1.89 0.82
N ALA A 26 -22.41 1.13 1.90
CA ALA A 26 -22.98 1.61 3.16
C ALA A 26 -22.16 2.77 3.74
N ALA A 27 -20.82 2.65 3.76
CA ALA A 27 -19.95 3.73 4.23
C ALA A 27 -20.10 5.02 3.41
N VAL A 28 -20.25 4.91 2.08
CA VAL A 28 -20.50 6.05 1.20
C VAL A 28 -21.83 6.73 1.53
N ILE A 29 -22.89 5.95 1.82
CA ILE A 29 -24.20 6.48 2.19
C ILE A 29 -24.12 7.20 3.56
N GLU A 30 -23.50 6.57 4.55
CA GLU A 30 -23.40 7.14 5.91
C GLU A 30 -22.42 8.33 5.99
N CYS A 31 -21.45 8.42 5.09
CA CYS A 31 -20.42 9.46 5.07
C CYS A 31 -20.44 10.30 3.77
N PRO A 32 -21.55 10.95 3.40
CA PRO A 32 -21.71 11.59 2.09
C PRO A 32 -20.75 12.75 1.82
N ASN A 33 -20.10 13.27 2.85
CA ASN A 33 -19.14 14.37 2.73
C ASN A 33 -17.69 13.89 2.55
N ILE A 34 -17.45 12.57 2.53
CA ILE A 34 -16.12 11.99 2.35
C ILE A 34 -16.09 11.32 0.97
N PRO A 35 -15.29 11.82 0.01
CA PRO A 35 -15.04 11.10 -1.23
C PRO A 35 -14.35 9.76 -0.91
N ILE A 36 -14.97 8.65 -1.28
CA ILE A 36 -14.47 7.29 -1.05
C ILE A 36 -14.33 6.58 -2.39
N ALA A 37 -13.16 5.98 -2.64
CA ALA A 37 -12.92 5.06 -3.73
C ALA A 37 -12.77 3.64 -3.20
N LEU A 38 -13.33 2.65 -3.91
CA LEU A 38 -13.07 1.23 -3.69
C LEU A 38 -12.03 0.77 -4.70
N HIS A 39 -10.89 0.29 -4.22
CA HIS A 39 -9.71 0.01 -5.01
C HIS A 39 -9.24 -1.45 -4.86
N LEU A 40 -8.93 -2.12 -5.97
CA LEU A 40 -8.19 -3.38 -5.94
C LEU A 40 -6.70 -3.07 -5.76
N ASP A 41 -6.11 -3.63 -4.71
CA ASP A 41 -4.68 -3.53 -4.40
C ASP A 41 -3.94 -4.76 -4.93
N HIS A 42 -2.80 -4.57 -5.61
CA HIS A 42 -1.97 -5.63 -6.21
C HIS A 42 -2.75 -6.71 -6.98
N GLY A 43 -3.50 -6.29 -8.00
CA GLY A 43 -4.14 -7.22 -8.92
C GLY A 43 -3.11 -8.03 -9.70
N PRO A 44 -3.07 -9.38 -9.57
CA PRO A 44 -2.00 -10.19 -10.16
C PRO A 44 -2.17 -10.45 -11.66
N ASP A 45 -3.37 -10.23 -12.18
CA ASP A 45 -3.72 -10.55 -13.57
C ASP A 45 -4.97 -9.79 -14.05
N PHE A 46 -5.16 -9.84 -15.38
CA PHE A 46 -6.30 -9.20 -16.04
C PHE A 46 -7.66 -9.71 -15.53
N GLU A 47 -7.80 -11.01 -15.30
CA GLU A 47 -9.08 -11.60 -14.88
C GLU A 47 -9.49 -11.14 -13.47
N THR A 48 -8.53 -10.97 -12.57
CA THR A 48 -8.76 -10.41 -11.24
C THR A 48 -9.19 -8.95 -11.33
N CYS A 49 -8.50 -8.12 -12.11
CA CYS A 49 -8.86 -6.73 -12.34
C CYS A 49 -10.27 -6.63 -12.96
N LYS A 50 -10.53 -7.41 -14.03
CA LYS A 50 -11.83 -7.49 -14.69
C LYS A 50 -12.94 -7.86 -13.70
N SER A 51 -12.73 -8.88 -12.89
CA SER A 51 -13.72 -9.32 -11.88
C SER A 51 -14.03 -8.22 -10.85
N CYS A 52 -13.06 -7.39 -10.48
CA CYS A 52 -13.28 -6.26 -9.59
C CYS A 52 -14.04 -5.13 -10.28
N ILE A 53 -13.69 -4.80 -11.52
CA ILE A 53 -14.38 -3.78 -12.33
C ILE A 53 -15.84 -4.16 -12.51
N ASP A 54 -16.11 -5.38 -12.98
CA ASP A 54 -17.47 -5.91 -13.16
C ASP A 54 -18.26 -5.96 -11.83
N GLY A 55 -17.56 -6.14 -10.73
CA GLY A 55 -18.12 -6.21 -9.38
C GLY A 55 -18.32 -4.86 -8.69
N GLY A 56 -18.05 -3.74 -9.36
CA GLY A 56 -18.34 -2.39 -8.85
C GLY A 56 -17.18 -1.68 -8.16
N PHE A 57 -15.96 -2.13 -8.34
CA PHE A 57 -14.78 -1.36 -7.92
C PHE A 57 -14.63 -0.12 -8.78
N THR A 58 -14.26 0.99 -8.17
CA THR A 58 -14.10 2.29 -8.84
C THR A 58 -12.66 2.56 -9.28
N SER A 59 -11.73 1.72 -8.83
CA SER A 59 -10.31 1.79 -9.15
C SER A 59 -9.69 0.41 -9.03
N VAL A 60 -8.70 0.11 -9.86
CA VAL A 60 -7.94 -1.15 -9.79
C VAL A 60 -6.44 -0.87 -9.97
N MET A 61 -5.61 -1.67 -9.29
CA MET A 61 -4.19 -1.75 -9.58
C MET A 61 -3.88 -3.06 -10.29
N ILE A 62 -3.13 -2.99 -11.37
CA ILE A 62 -2.46 -4.13 -11.98
C ILE A 62 -0.99 -4.14 -11.59
N ASP A 63 -0.55 -5.19 -10.93
CA ASP A 63 0.84 -5.38 -10.56
C ASP A 63 1.51 -6.44 -11.45
N ALA A 64 2.17 -5.97 -12.48
CA ALA A 64 3.02 -6.77 -13.35
C ALA A 64 4.50 -6.40 -13.21
N SER A 65 4.90 -5.79 -12.09
CA SER A 65 6.27 -5.31 -11.82
C SER A 65 7.32 -6.42 -11.80
N SER A 66 6.90 -7.65 -11.52
CA SER A 66 7.76 -8.84 -11.58
C SER A 66 8.07 -9.33 -13.02
N LYS A 67 7.41 -8.76 -14.02
CA LYS A 67 7.58 -9.12 -15.43
C LYS A 67 8.61 -8.21 -16.12
N PRO A 68 9.21 -8.68 -17.25
CA PRO A 68 10.01 -7.80 -18.09
C PRO A 68 9.23 -6.54 -18.51
N PHE A 69 9.91 -5.41 -18.66
CA PHE A 69 9.32 -4.10 -18.95
C PHE A 69 8.28 -4.12 -20.09
N ALA A 70 8.61 -4.76 -21.22
CA ALA A 70 7.70 -4.87 -22.36
C ALA A 70 6.42 -5.67 -22.04
N GLU A 71 6.55 -6.77 -21.27
CA GLU A 71 5.42 -7.60 -20.85
C GLU A 71 4.54 -6.85 -19.82
N ASN A 72 5.16 -6.11 -18.89
CA ASN A 72 4.44 -5.24 -17.96
C ASN A 72 3.59 -4.22 -18.72
N ILE A 73 4.15 -3.56 -19.75
CA ILE A 73 3.40 -2.63 -20.61
C ILE A 73 2.20 -3.32 -21.26
N GLU A 74 2.36 -4.48 -21.85
CA GLU A 74 1.27 -5.20 -22.55
C GLU A 74 0.14 -5.59 -21.59
N ILE A 75 0.49 -6.15 -20.42
CA ILE A 75 -0.48 -6.55 -19.41
C ILE A 75 -1.23 -5.31 -18.87
N THR A 76 -0.49 -4.28 -18.50
CA THR A 76 -1.05 -3.03 -17.96
C THR A 76 -1.98 -2.37 -18.97
N LYS A 77 -1.56 -2.23 -20.23
CA LYS A 77 -2.37 -1.64 -21.29
C LYS A 77 -3.70 -2.38 -21.48
N LYS A 78 -3.69 -3.71 -21.48
CA LYS A 78 -4.90 -4.53 -21.59
C LYS A 78 -5.88 -4.23 -20.45
N VAL A 79 -5.39 -4.05 -19.22
CA VAL A 79 -6.24 -3.69 -18.07
C VAL A 79 -6.77 -2.27 -18.22
N VAL A 80 -5.93 -1.32 -18.63
CA VAL A 80 -6.30 0.08 -18.84
C VAL A 80 -7.42 0.21 -19.87
N GLU A 81 -7.29 -0.43 -21.02
CA GLU A 81 -8.30 -0.42 -22.08
C GLU A 81 -9.67 -0.91 -21.54
N TYR A 82 -9.67 -2.05 -20.84
CA TYR A 82 -10.91 -2.57 -20.25
C TYR A 82 -11.49 -1.66 -19.17
N ALA A 83 -10.65 -1.18 -18.27
CA ALA A 83 -11.08 -0.34 -17.14
C ALA A 83 -11.63 1.01 -17.62
N HIS A 84 -10.99 1.67 -18.57
CA HIS A 84 -11.43 2.95 -19.11
C HIS A 84 -12.77 2.83 -19.85
N ASP A 85 -13.04 1.72 -20.56
CA ASP A 85 -14.34 1.44 -21.17
C ASP A 85 -15.48 1.33 -20.14
N HIS A 86 -15.13 1.07 -18.86
CA HIS A 86 -16.06 0.97 -17.74
C HIS A 86 -16.00 2.19 -16.80
N GLY A 87 -15.23 3.23 -17.14
CA GLY A 87 -15.06 4.43 -16.31
C GLY A 87 -14.29 4.21 -15.01
N VAL A 88 -13.42 3.20 -14.96
CA VAL A 88 -12.59 2.82 -13.81
C VAL A 88 -11.14 3.23 -14.05
N VAL A 89 -10.51 3.84 -13.05
CA VAL A 89 -9.10 4.27 -13.11
C VAL A 89 -8.15 3.12 -12.78
N VAL A 90 -6.95 3.17 -13.35
CA VAL A 90 -5.93 2.12 -13.22
C VAL A 90 -4.63 2.67 -12.64
N GLU A 91 -4.19 2.03 -11.58
CA GLU A 91 -2.84 2.14 -11.04
C GLU A 91 -1.95 1.03 -11.61
N ALA A 92 -0.71 1.34 -11.91
CA ALA A 92 0.29 0.37 -12.33
C ALA A 92 1.56 0.49 -11.47
N GLU A 93 2.53 -0.41 -11.64
CA GLU A 93 3.77 -0.41 -10.85
C GLU A 93 5.01 -0.59 -11.71
N LEU A 94 6.04 0.20 -11.39
CA LEU A 94 7.42 0.06 -11.88
C LEU A 94 8.42 -0.01 -10.74
N GLY A 95 9.36 -0.93 -10.85
CA GLY A 95 10.23 -1.34 -9.76
C GLY A 95 9.56 -2.45 -8.94
N ALA A 96 10.30 -3.09 -8.07
CA ALA A 96 9.80 -4.18 -7.24
C ALA A 96 10.15 -3.94 -5.76
N LEU A 97 9.13 -3.86 -4.92
CA LEU A 97 9.31 -3.67 -3.49
C LEU A 97 9.57 -5.01 -2.81
N ALA A 98 10.58 -5.04 -1.92
CA ALA A 98 10.81 -6.19 -1.06
C ALA A 98 9.70 -6.34 -0.01
N GLY A 99 9.55 -7.55 0.54
CA GLY A 99 8.67 -7.85 1.66
C GLY A 99 7.53 -8.81 1.33
N ILE A 100 6.59 -8.90 2.25
CA ILE A 100 5.45 -9.81 2.15
C ILE A 100 4.18 -8.99 2.37
N GLU A 101 3.29 -9.03 1.39
CA GLU A 101 1.94 -8.50 1.48
C GLU A 101 0.97 -9.49 0.85
N ASP A 102 0.12 -10.11 1.65
CA ASP A 102 -0.76 -11.20 1.27
C ASP A 102 -0.03 -12.32 0.47
N ASP A 103 -0.37 -12.49 -0.81
CA ASP A 103 0.23 -13.48 -1.70
C ASP A 103 1.51 -12.97 -2.38
N VAL A 104 1.81 -11.67 -2.29
CA VAL A 104 3.00 -11.05 -2.90
C VAL A 104 4.18 -11.25 -1.96
N LYS A 105 5.21 -11.94 -2.43
CA LYS A 105 6.47 -12.15 -1.70
C LYS A 105 7.63 -11.84 -2.63
N VAL A 106 8.36 -10.79 -2.31
CA VAL A 106 9.56 -10.38 -3.04
C VAL A 106 10.74 -10.39 -2.08
N SER A 107 11.77 -11.15 -2.42
CA SER A 107 13.01 -11.15 -1.64
C SER A 107 13.79 -9.85 -1.83
N ALA A 108 14.71 -9.55 -0.90
CA ALA A 108 15.57 -8.37 -1.03
C ALA A 108 16.46 -8.43 -2.30
N GLU A 109 16.76 -9.63 -2.79
CA GLU A 109 17.57 -9.85 -3.99
C GLU A 109 16.76 -9.64 -5.29
N GLU A 110 15.44 -9.86 -5.24
CA GLU A 110 14.53 -9.65 -6.38
C GLU A 110 13.99 -8.22 -6.40
N SER A 111 14.11 -7.46 -5.31
CA SER A 111 13.68 -6.06 -5.25
C SER A 111 14.64 -5.15 -6.03
N HIS A 112 14.07 -4.17 -6.71
CA HIS A 112 14.84 -3.15 -7.40
C HIS A 112 14.11 -1.81 -7.40
N TYR A 113 14.88 -0.74 -7.37
CA TYR A 113 14.33 0.61 -7.48
C TYR A 113 13.74 0.85 -8.88
N THR A 114 12.77 1.75 -8.94
CA THR A 114 12.26 2.24 -10.23
C THR A 114 13.37 2.94 -11.01
N HIS A 115 13.46 2.65 -12.29
CA HIS A 115 14.32 3.32 -13.24
C HIS A 115 13.61 4.57 -13.79
N PRO A 116 13.98 5.80 -13.38
CA PRO A 116 13.25 7.00 -13.77
C PRO A 116 13.19 7.22 -15.30
N GLU A 117 14.16 6.72 -16.03
CA GLU A 117 14.21 6.78 -17.50
C GLU A 117 13.09 6.00 -18.20
N GLU A 118 12.51 5.00 -17.55
CA GLU A 118 11.47 4.13 -18.09
C GLU A 118 10.05 4.69 -17.86
N VAL A 119 9.87 5.58 -16.87
CA VAL A 119 8.52 5.97 -16.41
C VAL A 119 7.70 6.68 -17.47
N GLN A 120 8.33 7.54 -18.28
CA GLN A 120 7.62 8.27 -19.32
C GLN A 120 7.12 7.33 -20.42
N GLU A 121 7.99 6.45 -20.92
CA GLU A 121 7.64 5.46 -21.94
C GLU A 121 6.53 4.53 -21.43
N PHE A 122 6.64 4.10 -20.18
CA PHE A 122 5.63 3.24 -19.56
C PHE A 122 4.25 3.90 -19.54
N VAL A 123 4.16 5.10 -18.99
CA VAL A 123 2.88 5.83 -18.88
C VAL A 123 2.29 6.15 -20.26
N GLU A 124 3.11 6.59 -21.21
CA GLU A 124 2.67 6.90 -22.59
C GLU A 124 2.14 5.67 -23.32
N LYS A 125 2.76 4.49 -23.10
CA LYS A 125 2.36 3.24 -23.76
C LYS A 125 1.18 2.55 -23.10
N THR A 126 1.06 2.65 -21.80
CA THR A 126 -0.02 1.98 -21.05
C THR A 126 -1.27 2.82 -20.91
N GLY A 127 -1.11 4.14 -20.75
CA GLY A 127 -2.21 5.05 -20.44
C GLY A 127 -2.75 4.90 -19.03
N CYS A 128 -1.98 4.34 -18.08
CA CYS A 128 -2.40 4.23 -16.68
C CYS A 128 -2.60 5.61 -16.03
N ASP A 129 -3.44 5.68 -15.00
CA ASP A 129 -3.85 6.94 -14.37
C ASP A 129 -2.95 7.33 -13.19
N SER A 130 -2.26 6.37 -12.60
CA SER A 130 -1.27 6.58 -11.54
C SER A 130 -0.20 5.49 -11.58
N LEU A 131 0.97 5.79 -11.00
CA LEU A 131 2.11 4.89 -11.02
C LEU A 131 2.70 4.72 -9.63
N ALA A 132 2.71 3.48 -9.15
CA ALA A 132 3.47 3.08 -7.97
C ALA A 132 4.95 2.94 -8.34
N ILE A 133 5.81 3.50 -7.48
CA ILE A 133 7.27 3.48 -7.67
C ILE A 133 7.98 2.93 -6.44
N ALA A 134 9.11 2.25 -6.68
CA ALA A 134 9.98 1.71 -5.65
C ALA A 134 11.13 2.70 -5.37
N ILE A 135 11.08 3.35 -4.21
CA ILE A 135 12.10 4.31 -3.76
C ILE A 135 12.69 3.96 -2.38
N GLY A 136 12.58 2.68 -1.97
CA GLY A 136 13.13 2.17 -0.71
C GLY A 136 12.10 1.91 0.38
N THR A 137 10.82 1.89 0.05
CA THR A 137 9.76 1.35 0.90
C THR A 137 9.73 -0.18 0.80
N SER A 138 9.05 -0.84 1.74
CA SER A 138 8.95 -2.30 1.78
C SER A 138 7.62 -2.71 2.44
N HIS A 139 7.06 -3.84 2.03
CA HIS A 139 5.82 -4.36 2.61
C HIS A 139 6.01 -4.92 4.03
N GLY A 140 4.92 -4.96 4.81
CA GLY A 140 4.90 -5.52 6.16
C GLY A 140 5.40 -4.57 7.27
N ALA A 141 5.47 -5.08 8.51
CA ALA A 141 5.89 -4.33 9.69
C ALA A 141 7.41 -4.42 9.97
N TYR A 142 8.12 -5.28 9.29
CA TYR A 142 9.57 -5.48 9.37
C TYR A 142 10.21 -5.05 8.06
N LYS A 143 10.10 -3.74 7.77
CA LYS A 143 10.55 -3.17 6.49
C LYS A 143 12.07 -3.18 6.33
N PHE A 144 12.78 -3.12 7.45
CA PHE A 144 14.23 -3.08 7.51
C PHE A 144 14.75 -4.01 8.60
N THR A 145 15.87 -4.65 8.36
CA THR A 145 16.59 -5.36 9.42
C THR A 145 17.30 -4.36 10.34
N ALA A 146 17.56 -4.76 11.58
CA ALA A 146 18.32 -3.92 12.51
C ALA A 146 19.71 -3.51 11.97
N ALA A 147 20.32 -4.36 11.12
CA ALA A 147 21.60 -4.08 10.48
C ALA A 147 21.53 -2.99 9.39
N GLN A 148 20.37 -2.77 8.79
CA GLN A 148 20.13 -1.72 7.81
C GLN A 148 19.81 -0.36 8.46
N CYS A 149 19.46 -0.37 9.74
CA CYS A 149 19.09 0.83 10.50
C CYS A 149 20.26 1.38 11.29
N THR A 150 20.23 2.69 11.53
CA THR A 150 21.01 3.34 12.59
C THR A 150 20.20 3.40 13.88
N ARG A 151 20.79 3.85 15.00
CA ARG A 151 20.04 4.11 16.22
C ARG A 151 20.12 5.59 16.58
N ASN A 152 18.99 6.17 16.95
CA ASN A 152 18.95 7.54 17.46
C ASN A 152 19.42 7.60 18.94
N GLU A 153 19.44 8.81 19.52
CA GLU A 153 19.84 9.04 20.92
C GLU A 153 18.97 8.28 21.93
N LYS A 154 17.75 7.91 21.56
CA LYS A 154 16.83 7.11 22.40
C LYS A 154 17.01 5.60 22.21
N GLY A 155 17.96 5.17 21.36
CA GLY A 155 18.20 3.77 21.02
C GLY A 155 17.18 3.16 20.04
N GLU A 156 16.25 3.95 19.48
CA GLU A 156 15.27 3.50 18.52
C GLU A 156 15.91 3.30 17.14
N LEU A 157 15.42 2.32 16.39
CA LEU A 157 15.87 2.07 15.03
C LEU A 157 15.42 3.20 14.08
N VAL A 158 16.35 3.69 13.29
CA VAL A 158 16.12 4.70 12.25
C VAL A 158 16.49 4.07 10.92
N PRO A 159 15.50 3.86 10.03
CA PRO A 159 15.74 3.28 8.72
C PRO A 159 16.52 4.24 7.80
N PRO A 160 17.11 3.71 6.72
CA PRO A 160 17.74 4.54 5.71
C PRO A 160 16.73 5.50 5.06
N PRO A 161 17.18 6.65 4.54
CA PRO A 161 16.30 7.59 3.86
C PRO A 161 15.76 6.98 2.55
N LEU A 162 14.54 7.36 2.18
CA LEU A 162 13.99 7.06 0.87
C LEU A 162 14.80 7.74 -0.23
N ARG A 163 14.83 7.12 -1.41
CA ARG A 163 15.53 7.60 -2.60
C ARG A 163 14.73 8.75 -3.26
N PHE A 164 14.76 9.92 -2.60
CA PHE A 164 14.11 11.12 -3.13
C PHE A 164 14.71 11.60 -4.46
N ASP A 165 15.98 11.25 -4.73
CA ASP A 165 16.62 11.51 -6.02
C ASP A 165 15.85 10.81 -7.18
N ILE A 166 15.35 9.60 -6.97
CA ILE A 166 14.49 8.88 -7.93
C ILE A 166 13.16 9.61 -8.09
N LEU A 167 12.48 9.95 -6.96
CA LEU A 167 11.21 10.68 -7.02
C LEU A 167 11.36 12.04 -7.74
N ASP A 168 12.41 12.79 -7.44
CA ASP A 168 12.67 14.09 -8.05
C ASP A 168 12.89 13.97 -9.57
N GLU A 169 13.56 12.90 -10.03
CA GLU A 169 13.77 12.66 -11.45
C GLU A 169 12.47 12.18 -12.14
N VAL A 170 11.67 11.35 -11.48
CA VAL A 170 10.33 10.96 -11.97
C VAL A 170 9.43 12.18 -12.15
N VAL A 171 9.41 13.10 -11.18
CA VAL A 171 8.62 14.34 -11.25
C VAL A 171 9.03 15.21 -12.43
N LYS A 172 10.32 15.29 -12.76
CA LYS A 172 10.80 16.04 -13.93
C LYS A 172 10.33 15.43 -15.25
N ARG A 173 10.28 14.11 -15.33
CA ARG A 173 9.87 13.38 -16.54
C ARG A 173 8.35 13.31 -16.73
N LEU A 174 7.61 13.26 -15.62
CA LEU A 174 6.14 13.17 -15.56
C LEU A 174 5.57 14.31 -14.71
N PRO A 175 5.68 15.56 -15.13
CA PRO A 175 5.20 16.71 -14.36
C PRO A 175 3.69 16.64 -14.16
N GLY A 176 3.25 16.64 -12.88
CA GLY A 176 1.83 16.59 -12.51
C GLY A 176 1.17 15.21 -12.61
N PHE A 177 1.92 14.17 -12.95
CA PHE A 177 1.38 12.80 -12.97
C PHE A 177 1.29 12.22 -11.54
N PRO A 178 0.18 11.53 -11.19
CA PRO A 178 -0.02 10.97 -9.86
C PRO A 178 0.95 9.83 -9.54
N ILE A 179 1.75 9.96 -8.48
CA ILE A 179 2.67 8.94 -7.99
C ILE A 179 2.13 8.31 -6.70
N VAL A 180 2.36 7.01 -6.57
CA VAL A 180 1.90 6.21 -5.43
C VAL A 180 3.10 5.57 -4.72
N LEU A 181 3.02 5.46 -3.39
CA LEU A 181 3.96 4.72 -2.58
C LEU A 181 3.26 3.56 -1.86
N HIS A 182 3.68 2.35 -2.19
CA HIS A 182 3.38 1.12 -1.47
C HIS A 182 4.36 0.88 -0.33
N GLY A 183 4.05 -0.08 0.55
CA GLY A 183 4.93 -0.46 1.64
C GLY A 183 5.29 0.69 2.59
N SER A 184 4.41 1.66 2.77
CA SER A 184 4.70 2.95 3.40
C SER A 184 4.19 3.11 4.82
N SER A 185 3.66 2.05 5.46
CA SER A 185 3.25 2.11 6.87
C SER A 185 4.39 2.61 7.75
N SER A 186 4.08 3.49 8.70
CA SER A 186 5.06 4.10 9.60
C SER A 186 5.45 3.23 10.77
N VAL A 187 4.67 2.18 11.04
CA VAL A 187 4.86 1.24 12.17
C VAL A 187 5.02 2.00 13.48
N PRO A 188 3.95 2.70 13.96
CA PRO A 188 4.07 3.58 15.12
C PRO A 188 4.57 2.82 16.34
N GLN A 189 5.67 3.28 16.92
CA GLN A 189 6.37 2.57 18.00
C GLN A 189 5.54 2.47 19.28
N GLU A 190 4.56 3.35 19.48
CA GLU A 190 3.61 3.25 20.59
C GLU A 190 2.78 1.96 20.53
N PHE A 191 2.29 1.59 19.34
CA PHE A 191 1.52 0.36 19.15
C PHE A 191 2.41 -0.88 19.18
N VAL A 192 3.65 -0.81 18.67
CA VAL A 192 4.62 -1.89 18.81
C VAL A 192 4.90 -2.17 20.28
N ARG A 193 5.15 -1.12 21.09
CA ARG A 193 5.32 -1.26 22.54
C ARG A 193 4.08 -1.85 23.20
N MET A 194 2.89 -1.35 22.86
CA MET A 194 1.61 -1.86 23.38
C MET A 194 1.42 -3.35 23.07
N VAL A 195 1.66 -3.77 21.83
CA VAL A 195 1.60 -5.19 21.44
C VAL A 195 2.55 -6.03 22.29
N ASN A 196 3.81 -5.58 22.48
CA ASN A 196 4.82 -6.32 23.23
C ASN A 196 4.52 -6.37 24.73
N GLU A 197 4.03 -5.28 25.33
CA GLU A 197 3.67 -5.17 26.73
C GLU A 197 2.52 -6.12 27.09
N PHE A 198 1.54 -6.23 26.20
CA PHE A 198 0.34 -7.04 26.43
C PHE A 198 0.40 -8.42 25.74
N GLY A 199 1.56 -9.09 25.82
CA GLY A 199 1.74 -10.50 25.48
C GLY A 199 2.02 -10.79 24.00
N GLY A 200 2.33 -9.77 23.19
CA GLY A 200 2.85 -9.94 21.85
C GLY A 200 4.37 -10.08 21.82
N LYS A 201 4.91 -10.31 20.62
CA LYS A 201 6.36 -10.40 20.39
C LYS A 201 6.70 -9.81 19.02
N MET A 202 6.99 -8.53 19.00
CA MET A 202 7.40 -7.80 17.80
C MET A 202 8.71 -7.04 18.06
N PRO A 203 9.85 -7.76 18.14
CA PRO A 203 11.15 -7.10 18.27
C PRO A 203 11.51 -6.42 16.94
N ASP A 204 12.17 -5.27 17.03
CA ASP A 204 12.77 -4.56 15.89
C ASP A 204 11.80 -4.19 14.74
N ALA A 205 10.49 -4.18 15.00
CA ALA A 205 9.51 -3.70 14.02
C ALA A 205 9.72 -2.20 13.77
N VAL A 206 9.95 -1.82 12.52
CA VAL A 206 10.23 -0.45 12.11
C VAL A 206 9.64 -0.17 10.72
N GLY A 207 9.05 1.01 10.55
CA GLY A 207 8.43 1.46 9.31
C GLY A 207 9.10 2.69 8.71
N ILE A 208 8.40 3.33 7.79
CA ILE A 208 8.87 4.56 7.14
C ILE A 208 8.56 5.75 8.06
N PRO A 209 9.55 6.60 8.40
CA PRO A 209 9.30 7.78 9.23
C PRO A 209 8.27 8.71 8.57
N GLU A 210 7.26 9.14 9.34
CA GLU A 210 6.21 10.05 8.84
C GLU A 210 6.76 11.31 8.17
N GLU A 211 7.88 11.83 8.65
CA GLU A 211 8.54 12.99 8.08
C GLU A 211 8.93 12.76 6.62
N GLN A 212 9.42 11.57 6.28
CA GLN A 212 9.74 11.20 4.91
C GLN A 212 8.48 11.06 4.05
N LEU A 213 7.40 10.49 4.59
CA LEU A 213 6.10 10.41 3.90
C LEU A 213 5.53 11.81 3.64
N ARG A 214 5.59 12.70 4.63
CA ARG A 214 5.19 14.12 4.46
C ARG A 214 6.03 14.85 3.42
N LYS A 215 7.32 14.56 3.33
CA LYS A 215 8.20 15.10 2.29
C LYS A 215 7.77 14.58 0.92
N ALA A 216 7.51 13.30 0.76
CA ALA A 216 7.03 12.69 -0.49
C ALA A 216 5.68 13.28 -0.93
N ALA A 217 4.73 13.43 0.00
CA ALA A 217 3.41 14.01 -0.26
C ALA A 217 3.43 15.50 -0.65
N ARG A 218 4.51 16.23 -0.36
CA ARG A 218 4.71 17.61 -0.86
C ARG A 218 5.24 17.66 -2.29
N SER A 219 5.59 16.52 -2.87
CA SER A 219 6.03 16.36 -4.26
C SER A 219 4.86 15.80 -5.10
N ALA A 220 5.08 14.77 -5.88
CA ALA A 220 4.06 14.16 -6.74
C ALA A 220 3.31 12.98 -6.09
N VAL A 221 3.68 12.57 -4.88
CA VAL A 221 3.02 11.45 -4.21
C VAL A 221 1.65 11.87 -3.71
N CYS A 222 0.62 11.31 -4.31
CA CYS A 222 -0.79 11.61 -4.03
C CYS A 222 -1.54 10.47 -3.33
N LYS A 223 -0.99 9.26 -3.32
CA LYS A 223 -1.51 8.08 -2.62
C LYS A 223 -0.39 7.40 -1.84
N ILE A 224 -0.65 7.08 -0.59
CA ILE A 224 0.26 6.37 0.32
C ILE A 224 -0.51 5.19 0.90
N ASN A 225 -0.02 3.97 0.66
CA ASN A 225 -0.65 2.76 1.16
C ASN A 225 -0.25 2.50 2.62
N ILE A 226 -1.24 2.35 3.48
CA ILE A 226 -1.07 2.11 4.92
C ILE A 226 -1.95 0.93 5.32
N ASP A 227 -1.34 -0.14 5.84
CA ASP A 227 -2.01 -1.32 6.37
C ASP A 227 -1.49 -1.69 7.77
N SER A 228 -0.18 -1.89 7.92
CA SER A 228 0.43 -2.35 9.18
C SER A 228 0.10 -1.44 10.37
N ASP A 229 -0.04 -0.14 10.17
CA ASP A 229 -0.35 0.82 11.24
C ASP A 229 -1.73 0.57 11.85
N LEU A 230 -2.73 0.30 10.99
CA LEU A 230 -4.09 -0.03 11.44
C LEU A 230 -4.14 -1.39 12.14
N ARG A 231 -3.44 -2.39 11.61
CA ARG A 231 -3.34 -3.73 12.22
C ARG A 231 -2.68 -3.65 13.60
N LEU A 232 -1.60 -2.88 13.74
CA LEU A 232 -0.92 -2.67 15.02
C LEU A 232 -1.80 -1.94 16.03
N ALA A 233 -2.45 -0.86 15.63
CA ALA A 233 -3.35 -0.10 16.48
C ALA A 233 -4.49 -0.98 17.01
N MET A 234 -5.16 -1.71 16.12
CA MET A 234 -6.25 -2.62 16.46
C MET A 234 -5.76 -3.74 17.39
N THR A 235 -4.69 -4.44 17.00
CA THR A 235 -4.19 -5.59 17.78
C THR A 235 -3.66 -5.16 19.15
N GLY A 236 -2.92 -4.05 19.22
CA GLY A 236 -2.41 -3.51 20.48
C GLY A 236 -3.53 -3.10 21.43
N THR A 237 -4.53 -2.40 20.92
CA THR A 237 -5.69 -1.95 21.71
C THR A 237 -6.51 -3.13 22.24
N ILE A 238 -6.79 -4.13 21.41
CA ILE A 238 -7.52 -5.33 21.82
C ILE A 238 -6.73 -6.10 22.90
N ARG A 239 -5.43 -6.30 22.70
CA ARG A 239 -4.57 -6.99 23.68
C ARG A 239 -4.57 -6.25 25.04
N LYS A 240 -4.40 -4.94 25.00
CA LYS A 240 -4.45 -4.09 26.19
C LYS A 240 -5.79 -4.21 26.89
N PHE A 241 -6.89 -4.05 26.16
CA PHE A 241 -8.24 -4.16 26.71
C PHE A 241 -8.46 -5.51 27.41
N MET A 242 -8.11 -6.61 26.75
CA MET A 242 -8.28 -7.96 27.31
C MET A 242 -7.45 -8.19 28.58
N ALA A 243 -6.24 -7.61 28.64
CA ALA A 243 -5.38 -7.72 29.81
C ALA A 243 -5.89 -6.87 31.00
N GLU A 244 -6.43 -5.68 30.73
CA GLU A 244 -6.95 -4.76 31.73
C GLU A 244 -8.37 -5.13 32.21
N HIS A 245 -9.13 -5.87 31.38
CA HIS A 245 -10.51 -6.27 31.66
C HIS A 245 -10.71 -7.78 31.47
N PRO A 246 -10.12 -8.63 32.33
CA PRO A 246 -10.13 -10.08 32.15
C PRO A 246 -11.54 -10.72 32.33
N ASP A 247 -12.50 -9.99 32.87
CA ASP A 247 -13.89 -10.39 32.99
C ASP A 247 -14.74 -10.12 31.73
N LYS A 248 -14.20 -9.36 30.77
CA LYS A 248 -14.89 -8.99 29.54
C LYS A 248 -14.73 -10.05 28.45
N PHE A 249 -15.86 -10.39 27.81
CA PHE A 249 -15.91 -11.39 26.72
C PHE A 249 -16.80 -11.00 25.54
N ASP A 250 -17.55 -9.88 25.66
CA ASP A 250 -18.41 -9.40 24.57
C ASP A 250 -17.59 -8.60 23.56
N PRO A 251 -17.50 -9.06 22.28
CA PRO A 251 -16.73 -8.36 21.26
C PRO A 251 -17.22 -6.95 20.94
N ARG A 252 -18.41 -6.58 21.37
CA ARG A 252 -18.94 -5.21 21.24
C ARG A 252 -18.29 -4.21 22.20
N GLU A 253 -17.51 -4.70 23.17
CA GLU A 253 -16.81 -3.87 24.15
C GLU A 253 -15.37 -3.54 23.76
N TYR A 254 -14.82 -4.19 22.69
CA TYR A 254 -13.45 -3.98 22.20
C TYR A 254 -13.31 -3.96 20.68
#